data_fd7ba6be674f00673dea4f7be4068c3f
#
_entry.id   fd7ba6be674f00673dea4f7be4068c3f
#
_cell.length_a   1.000
_cell.length_b   1.000
_cell.length_c   1.000
_cell.angle_alpha   90.00
_cell.angle_beta   90.00
_cell.angle_gamma   90.00
#
_symmetry.space_group_name_H-M   'P 1'
#
loop_
_entity.id
_entity.type
_entity.pdbx_description
1 polymer ?
#
loop_
_entity_poly.entity_id
_entity_poly.type
_entity_poly.pdbx_seq_one_letter_code
_entity_poly.pdbx_strand_id
1 'polypeptide(L)'
;MQNTKFIKLNFSNDKKKINKLKNYIKREFLKSGIIEFSNLPFKKNKIQKFTDLFTSIYSNDANRRINKFKNTKINTVDLGSHSIPLHSEASFTYSCPEIIWFFCSKNDNNGGPTIICDGKELWQKLKKKTKQFFLKNPIKYEVEIDIPFKKGINLKQDYFANKIGVYNSYIDWKKGKFNFTIIKFAINEDKNSDQLFFANHLLVGSKNEKQIKKMSLINNKKIPKDIINEIEKLSKKLSTKYSWKENILLMIDNRRFMHGRNKFKENSIREILNIQTLKANFK
;
A
#
# COMPACT_ATOMS: atom_id res chain seq x y z
N MET A 1 -20.43 14.84 -3.75
CA MET A 1 -19.24 13.98 -3.80
C MET A 1 -19.24 13.11 -2.55
N GLN A 2 -19.25 11.81 -2.69
CA GLN A 2 -19.17 10.94 -1.51
C GLN A 2 -17.69 10.86 -1.12
N ASN A 3 -17.30 11.53 -0.04
CA ASN A 3 -15.97 11.41 0.52
C ASN A 3 -15.80 10.01 1.16
N THR A 4 -14.63 9.42 1.05
CA THR A 4 -14.28 8.18 1.76
C THR A 4 -14.69 8.29 3.23
N LYS A 5 -15.62 7.43 3.66
CA LYS A 5 -16.09 7.41 5.05
C LYS A 5 -15.11 6.61 5.92
N PHE A 6 -14.55 7.27 6.92
CA PHE A 6 -13.70 6.63 7.91
C PHE A 6 -14.53 6.16 9.10
N ILE A 7 -14.38 4.90 9.48
CA ILE A 7 -14.86 4.46 10.80
C ILE A 7 -13.87 4.95 11.84
N LYS A 8 -14.34 5.74 12.81
CA LYS A 8 -13.49 6.34 13.85
C LYS A 8 -13.71 5.63 15.17
N LEU A 9 -12.64 5.11 15.74
CA LEU A 9 -12.65 4.42 17.03
C LEU A 9 -11.73 5.14 18.01
N ASN A 10 -12.33 5.55 19.14
CA ASN A 10 -11.62 6.21 20.23
C ASN A 10 -11.50 5.25 21.42
N PHE A 11 -10.30 4.99 21.87
CA PHE A 11 -10.01 4.03 22.96
C PHE A 11 -9.89 4.65 24.33
N SER A 12 -9.79 5.96 24.46
CA SER A 12 -9.60 6.66 25.74
C SER A 12 -8.44 6.06 26.58
N ASN A 13 -7.41 5.56 25.93
CA ASN A 13 -6.23 4.90 26.51
C ASN A 13 -6.51 3.57 27.27
N ASP A 14 -7.66 2.96 27.09
CA ASP A 14 -8.02 1.69 27.76
C ASP A 14 -7.58 0.46 26.95
N LYS A 15 -6.57 -0.26 27.48
CA LYS A 15 -6.06 -1.50 26.85
C LYS A 15 -7.08 -2.65 26.87
N LYS A 16 -7.89 -2.78 27.91
CA LYS A 16 -8.88 -3.87 28.05
C LYS A 16 -9.96 -3.74 26.98
N LYS A 17 -10.32 -2.53 26.61
CA LYS A 17 -11.30 -2.22 25.57
C LYS A 17 -10.86 -2.74 24.20
N ILE A 18 -9.54 -2.69 23.89
CA ILE A 18 -8.99 -3.13 22.60
C ILE A 18 -9.30 -4.61 22.34
N ASN A 19 -9.00 -5.48 23.30
CA ASN A 19 -9.23 -6.93 23.14
C ASN A 19 -10.72 -7.25 22.98
N LYS A 20 -11.58 -6.58 23.72
CA LYS A 20 -13.05 -6.74 23.60
C LYS A 20 -13.57 -6.32 22.22
N LEU A 21 -12.95 -5.32 21.59
CA LEU A 21 -13.36 -4.79 20.30
C LEU A 21 -12.67 -5.45 19.10
N LYS A 22 -11.77 -6.42 19.30
CA LYS A 22 -11.01 -7.05 18.19
C LYS A 22 -11.94 -7.58 17.09
N ASN A 23 -12.97 -8.33 17.43
CA ASN A 23 -13.92 -8.90 16.46
C ASN A 23 -14.78 -7.80 15.80
N TYR A 24 -15.17 -6.78 16.56
CA TYR A 24 -15.86 -5.62 16.01
C TYR A 24 -15.00 -4.91 14.98
N ILE A 25 -13.72 -4.61 15.31
CA ILE A 25 -12.76 -3.97 14.40
C ILE A 25 -12.58 -4.79 13.12
N LYS A 26 -12.41 -6.12 13.23
CA LYS A 26 -12.31 -7.01 12.06
C LYS A 26 -13.54 -6.88 11.16
N ARG A 27 -14.74 -6.99 11.73
CA ARG A 27 -15.99 -6.89 10.98
C ARG A 27 -16.14 -5.56 10.28
N GLU A 28 -15.89 -4.47 10.98
CA GLU A 28 -16.01 -3.12 10.42
C GLU A 28 -14.93 -2.85 9.36
N PHE A 29 -13.73 -3.38 9.54
CA PHE A 29 -12.68 -3.29 8.54
C PHE A 29 -13.02 -4.04 7.25
N LEU A 30 -13.56 -5.24 7.35
CA LEU A 30 -14.01 -6.01 6.17
C LEU A 30 -15.09 -5.27 5.37
N LYS A 31 -15.94 -4.48 6.04
CA LYS A 31 -16.97 -3.66 5.37
C LYS A 31 -16.42 -2.37 4.78
N SER A 32 -15.70 -1.60 5.61
CA SER A 32 -15.26 -0.24 5.25
C SER A 32 -13.92 -0.21 4.51
N GLY A 33 -13.02 -1.16 4.79
CA GLY A 33 -11.65 -1.22 4.31
C GLY A 33 -10.73 -0.15 4.91
N ILE A 34 -11.25 0.76 5.76
CA ILE A 34 -10.45 1.81 6.40
C ILE A 34 -11.01 2.18 7.77
N ILE A 35 -10.12 2.20 8.77
CA ILE A 35 -10.47 2.59 10.15
C ILE A 35 -9.43 3.56 10.69
N GLU A 36 -9.92 4.62 11.36
CA GLU A 36 -9.13 5.58 12.12
C GLU A 36 -9.20 5.25 13.61
N PHE A 37 -8.06 5.13 14.26
CA PHE A 37 -7.94 4.90 15.70
C PHE A 37 -7.31 6.12 16.37
N SER A 38 -7.92 6.58 17.45
CA SER A 38 -7.41 7.66 18.29
C SER A 38 -7.28 7.22 19.74
N ASN A 39 -6.44 7.92 20.51
CA ASN A 39 -6.21 7.67 21.92
C ASN A 39 -5.84 6.21 22.25
N LEU A 40 -5.03 5.60 21.38
CA LEU A 40 -4.50 4.26 21.63
C LEU A 40 -3.53 4.30 22.84
N PRO A 41 -3.60 3.30 23.74
CA PRO A 41 -2.76 3.25 24.95
C PRO A 41 -1.34 2.74 24.63
N PHE A 42 -0.79 3.10 23.49
CA PHE A 42 0.53 2.68 23.06
C PHE A 42 1.36 3.89 22.60
N LYS A 43 2.57 4.00 23.15
CA LYS A 43 3.57 4.93 22.62
C LYS A 43 3.99 4.50 21.20
N LYS A 44 4.53 5.43 20.40
CA LYS A 44 4.92 5.20 19.00
C LYS A 44 5.83 3.98 18.80
N ASN A 45 6.75 3.71 19.71
CA ASN A 45 7.66 2.55 19.64
C ASN A 45 6.99 1.21 20.01
N LYS A 46 5.77 1.23 20.53
CA LYS A 46 4.99 0.05 20.92
C LYS A 46 3.69 -0.12 20.13
N ILE A 47 3.47 0.72 19.11
CA ILE A 47 2.25 0.65 18.29
C ILE A 47 2.12 -0.69 17.55
N GLN A 48 3.23 -1.39 17.32
CA GLN A 48 3.20 -2.74 16.74
C GLN A 48 2.39 -3.71 17.60
N LYS A 49 2.38 -3.58 18.93
CA LYS A 49 1.55 -4.43 19.82
C LYS A 49 0.05 -4.37 19.50
N PHE A 50 -0.40 -3.24 18.95
CA PHE A 50 -1.77 -3.13 18.46
C PHE A 50 -1.94 -3.84 17.13
N THR A 51 -1.01 -3.65 16.19
CA THR A 51 -1.09 -4.27 14.86
C THR A 51 -0.89 -5.79 14.90
N ASP A 52 -0.18 -6.33 15.91
CA ASP A 52 -0.02 -7.77 16.16
C ASP A 52 -1.38 -8.51 16.32
N LEU A 53 -2.40 -7.82 16.81
CA LEU A 53 -3.75 -8.38 16.96
C LEU A 53 -4.40 -8.74 15.62
N PHE A 54 -3.98 -8.10 14.54
CA PHE A 54 -4.57 -8.19 13.20
C PHE A 54 -3.58 -8.72 12.15
N THR A 55 -2.37 -9.10 12.57
CA THR A 55 -1.30 -9.53 11.67
C THR A 55 -0.84 -10.93 12.00
N SER A 56 -0.86 -11.84 11.02
CA SER A 56 -0.20 -13.14 11.13
C SER A 56 1.21 -13.11 10.54
N ILE A 57 1.43 -12.36 9.46
CA ILE A 57 2.74 -12.22 8.83
C ILE A 57 2.97 -10.75 8.46
N TYR A 58 4.06 -10.17 8.91
CA TYR A 58 4.51 -8.85 8.48
C TYR A 58 5.28 -8.93 7.15
N SER A 59 5.15 -7.91 6.34
CA SER A 59 6.02 -7.74 5.19
C SER A 59 7.43 -7.41 5.65
N ASN A 60 8.42 -8.07 5.05
CA ASN A 60 9.81 -7.62 5.11
C ASN A 60 9.98 -6.57 4.03
N ASP A 61 9.55 -5.37 4.34
CA ASP A 61 9.51 -4.27 3.38
C ASP A 61 10.87 -3.95 2.79
N ALA A 62 10.79 -3.46 1.57
CA ALA A 62 11.93 -3.10 0.77
C ALA A 62 12.89 -2.15 1.50
N ASN A 63 14.17 -2.34 1.25
CA ASN A 63 15.36 -1.69 1.77
C ASN A 63 15.41 -0.14 1.73
N ARG A 64 14.33 0.54 1.33
CA ARG A 64 14.26 2.00 1.21
C ARG A 64 13.69 2.69 2.43
N ARG A 65 13.08 1.91 3.35
CA ARG A 65 12.49 2.44 4.56
C ARG A 65 13.41 2.18 5.74
N ILE A 66 13.57 3.19 6.57
CA ILE A 66 14.39 3.08 7.76
C ILE A 66 13.55 2.46 8.85
N ASN A 67 13.99 1.34 9.42
CA ASN A 67 13.38 0.80 10.62
C ASN A 67 13.61 1.78 11.76
N LYS A 68 12.51 2.28 12.33
CA LYS A 68 12.56 3.38 13.31
C LYS A 68 12.94 2.91 14.70
N PHE A 69 12.62 1.67 15.06
CA PHE A 69 12.88 1.10 16.38
C PHE A 69 13.41 -0.33 16.25
N LYS A 70 14.55 -0.60 16.89
CA LYS A 70 15.19 -1.91 16.90
C LYS A 70 14.18 -3.02 17.25
N ASN A 71 14.27 -4.15 16.54
CA ASN A 71 13.40 -5.33 16.72
C ASN A 71 11.90 -5.07 16.50
N THR A 72 11.55 -4.10 15.66
CA THR A 72 10.16 -3.85 15.26
C THR A 72 9.98 -3.88 13.74
N LYS A 73 8.73 -3.88 13.29
CA LYS A 73 8.32 -3.69 11.88
C LYS A 73 7.83 -2.25 11.62
N ILE A 74 8.19 -1.33 12.50
CA ILE A 74 7.82 0.08 12.40
C ILE A 74 8.87 0.80 11.55
N ASN A 75 8.49 1.22 10.36
CA ASN A 75 9.36 1.88 9.40
C ASN A 75 8.94 3.34 9.19
N THR A 76 9.86 4.14 8.65
CA THR A 76 9.48 5.45 8.10
C THR A 76 8.64 5.24 6.83
N VAL A 77 7.84 6.24 6.45
CA VAL A 77 7.34 6.35 5.07
C VAL A 77 8.45 6.87 4.16
N ASP A 78 8.19 6.95 2.85
CA ASP A 78 9.11 7.60 1.91
C ASP A 78 9.45 9.02 2.40
N LEU A 79 10.75 9.24 2.59
CA LEU A 79 11.29 10.52 3.06
C LEU A 79 11.28 11.52 1.90
N GLY A 80 11.13 12.79 2.24
CA GLY A 80 11.07 13.89 1.30
C GLY A 80 9.69 14.55 1.22
N SER A 81 9.67 15.72 0.59
CA SER A 81 8.50 16.61 0.54
C SER A 81 7.72 16.52 -0.77
N HIS A 82 8.21 15.77 -1.76
CA HIS A 82 7.60 15.63 -3.09
C HIS A 82 6.24 14.92 -3.04
N SER A 83 5.43 15.13 -4.07
CA SER A 83 4.17 14.41 -4.24
C SER A 83 4.42 12.94 -4.60
N ILE A 84 3.59 12.06 -4.06
CA ILE A 84 3.57 10.64 -4.41
C ILE A 84 2.21 10.34 -5.04
N PRO A 85 2.17 9.85 -6.30
CA PRO A 85 0.91 9.50 -6.95
C PRO A 85 0.17 8.39 -6.19
N LEU A 86 -1.13 8.25 -6.46
CA LEU A 86 -1.96 7.19 -5.90
C LEU A 86 -1.45 5.82 -6.32
N HIS A 87 -1.29 4.94 -5.34
CA HIS A 87 -0.86 3.55 -5.53
C HIS A 87 -1.34 2.65 -4.40
N SER A 88 -1.43 1.38 -4.68
CA SER A 88 -1.49 0.32 -3.68
C SER A 88 -0.07 -0.14 -3.39
N GLU A 89 0.31 -0.21 -2.12
CA GLU A 89 1.68 -0.51 -1.68
C GLU A 89 2.18 -1.83 -2.23
N ALA A 90 3.35 -1.83 -2.85
CA ALA A 90 4.05 -3.02 -3.38
C ALA A 90 3.19 -3.93 -4.27
N SER A 91 2.10 -3.41 -4.88
CA SER A 91 1.19 -4.21 -5.71
C SER A 91 1.81 -4.72 -7.01
N PHE A 92 2.97 -4.19 -7.39
CA PHE A 92 3.81 -4.68 -8.50
C PHE A 92 4.82 -5.78 -8.08
N THR A 93 4.72 -6.30 -6.86
CA THR A 93 5.58 -7.36 -6.33
C THR A 93 4.76 -8.58 -5.92
N TYR A 94 5.45 -9.67 -5.60
CA TYR A 94 4.83 -10.88 -5.03
C TYR A 94 4.45 -10.73 -3.55
N SER A 95 5.02 -9.75 -2.83
CA SER A 95 4.79 -9.50 -1.40
C SER A 95 3.91 -8.27 -1.16
N CYS A 96 2.83 -8.14 -1.94
CA CYS A 96 1.85 -7.09 -1.75
C CYS A 96 1.15 -7.26 -0.38
N PRO A 97 1.27 -6.30 0.55
CA PRO A 97 0.61 -6.39 1.85
C PRO A 97 -0.90 -6.31 1.73
N GLU A 98 -1.61 -7.03 2.62
CA GLU A 98 -3.08 -6.94 2.72
C GLU A 98 -3.52 -5.67 3.44
N ILE A 99 -2.77 -5.27 4.50
CA ILE A 99 -3.08 -4.08 5.29
C ILE A 99 -1.87 -3.16 5.37
N ILE A 100 -2.11 -1.88 5.17
CA ILE A 100 -1.16 -0.81 5.46
C ILE A 100 -1.61 -0.07 6.71
N TRP A 101 -0.66 0.16 7.61
CA TRP A 101 -0.86 0.97 8.80
C TRP A 101 -0.04 2.24 8.71
N PHE A 102 -0.68 3.37 8.91
CA PHE A 102 0.00 4.65 9.04
C PHE A 102 -0.26 5.24 10.42
N PHE A 103 0.80 5.56 11.14
CA PHE A 103 0.74 6.21 12.44
C PHE A 103 1.38 7.60 12.38
N CYS A 104 0.63 8.63 12.74
CA CYS A 104 1.13 9.98 12.83
C CYS A 104 1.81 10.18 14.20
N SER A 105 3.13 10.28 14.17
CA SER A 105 3.94 10.55 15.36
C SER A 105 4.12 12.03 15.63
N LYS A 106 4.26 12.84 14.55
CA LYS A 106 4.37 14.30 14.60
C LYS A 106 3.78 14.93 13.36
N ASN A 107 3.11 16.06 13.51
CA ASN A 107 2.59 16.85 12.41
C ASN A 107 2.35 18.31 12.83
N ASP A 108 2.96 19.26 12.15
CA ASP A 108 2.80 20.70 12.38
C ASP A 108 1.63 21.34 11.61
N ASN A 109 0.73 20.53 11.05
CA ASN A 109 -0.37 20.93 10.17
C ASN A 109 0.04 21.50 8.79
N ASN A 110 1.34 21.72 8.54
CA ASN A 110 1.89 22.12 7.24
C ASN A 110 2.39 20.92 6.44
N GLY A 111 2.48 19.75 7.06
CA GLY A 111 2.82 18.49 6.39
C GLY A 111 1.75 18.07 5.40
N GLY A 112 2.16 17.57 4.22
CA GLY A 112 1.26 17.19 3.15
C GLY A 112 0.24 16.14 3.58
N PRO A 113 -1.06 16.32 3.25
CA PRO A 113 -2.07 15.33 3.53
C PRO A 113 -1.78 14.03 2.79
N THR A 114 -2.19 12.91 3.37
CA THR A 114 -2.28 11.66 2.64
C THR A 114 -3.53 11.70 1.77
N ILE A 115 -3.37 11.36 0.49
CA ILE A 115 -4.49 11.24 -0.43
C ILE A 115 -4.93 9.80 -0.44
N ILE A 116 -6.23 9.54 -0.31
CA ILE A 116 -6.81 8.20 -0.24
C ILE A 116 -7.93 8.10 -1.27
N CYS A 117 -7.88 7.05 -2.10
CA CYS A 117 -8.89 6.76 -3.11
C CYS A 117 -9.44 5.35 -2.93
N ASP A 118 -10.76 5.23 -2.78
CA ASP A 118 -11.43 3.92 -2.73
C ASP A 118 -11.48 3.30 -4.13
N GLY A 119 -10.76 2.21 -4.32
CA GLY A 119 -10.71 1.49 -5.59
C GLY A 119 -12.06 0.86 -6.00
N LYS A 120 -12.96 0.59 -5.03
CA LYS A 120 -14.33 0.16 -5.30
C LYS A 120 -15.11 1.27 -5.99
N GLU A 121 -15.11 2.47 -5.43
CA GLU A 121 -15.78 3.63 -6.01
C GLU A 121 -15.17 3.99 -7.37
N LEU A 122 -13.83 3.99 -7.46
CA LEU A 122 -13.14 4.23 -8.72
C LEU A 122 -13.56 3.24 -9.78
N TRP A 123 -13.56 1.92 -9.48
CA TRP A 123 -14.00 0.88 -10.42
C TRP A 123 -15.43 1.11 -10.89
N GLN A 124 -16.34 1.41 -9.98
CA GLN A 124 -17.75 1.66 -10.34
C GLN A 124 -17.91 2.81 -11.32
N LYS A 125 -17.12 3.89 -11.20
CA LYS A 125 -17.19 5.11 -12.00
C LYS A 125 -16.39 5.07 -13.31
N LEU A 126 -15.49 4.09 -13.50
CA LEU A 126 -14.77 3.92 -14.76
C LEU A 126 -15.74 3.61 -15.92
N LYS A 127 -15.41 4.12 -17.13
CA LYS A 127 -16.16 3.84 -18.34
C LYS A 127 -16.16 2.34 -18.66
N LYS A 128 -17.21 1.86 -19.32
CA LYS A 128 -17.34 0.44 -19.73
C LYS A 128 -16.14 -0.05 -20.53
N LYS A 129 -15.65 0.77 -21.49
CA LYS A 129 -14.44 0.48 -22.29
C LYS A 129 -13.22 0.22 -21.42
N THR A 130 -12.97 1.07 -20.42
CA THR A 130 -11.82 0.95 -19.52
C THR A 130 -11.94 -0.24 -18.58
N LYS A 131 -13.14 -0.54 -18.08
CA LYS A 131 -13.41 -1.76 -17.31
C LYS A 131 -13.11 -3.00 -18.12
N GLN A 132 -13.66 -3.10 -19.34
CA GLN A 132 -13.43 -4.22 -20.25
C GLN A 132 -11.95 -4.38 -20.62
N PHE A 133 -11.23 -3.26 -20.77
CA PHE A 133 -9.80 -3.29 -21.03
C PHE A 133 -9.05 -3.98 -19.89
N PHE A 134 -9.26 -3.60 -18.63
CA PHE A 134 -8.52 -4.18 -17.50
C PHE A 134 -8.98 -5.58 -17.10
N LEU A 135 -10.20 -5.97 -17.39
CA LEU A 135 -10.66 -7.35 -17.24
C LEU A 135 -9.95 -8.32 -18.20
N LYS A 136 -9.55 -7.84 -19.39
CA LYS A 136 -8.92 -8.66 -20.44
C LYS A 136 -7.39 -8.54 -20.48
N ASN A 137 -6.84 -7.46 -19.94
CA ASN A 137 -5.43 -7.13 -20.13
C ASN A 137 -4.73 -6.92 -18.78
N PRO A 138 -4.10 -7.96 -18.24
CA PRO A 138 -3.22 -7.79 -17.07
C PRO A 138 -1.98 -6.97 -17.43
N ILE A 139 -1.41 -6.34 -16.43
CA ILE A 139 -0.23 -5.49 -16.53
C ILE A 139 1.01 -6.34 -16.26
N LYS A 140 2.00 -6.20 -17.13
CA LYS A 140 3.33 -6.76 -16.96
C LYS A 140 4.26 -5.69 -16.38
N TYR A 141 4.89 -5.99 -15.25
CA TYR A 141 5.92 -5.17 -14.61
C TYR A 141 7.26 -5.90 -14.71
N GLU A 142 8.27 -5.24 -15.27
CA GLU A 142 9.67 -5.65 -15.20
C GLU A 142 10.30 -4.88 -14.04
N VAL A 143 10.73 -5.58 -13.01
CA VAL A 143 11.06 -5.02 -11.70
C VAL A 143 12.52 -5.30 -11.37
N GLU A 144 13.17 -4.30 -10.77
CA GLU A 144 14.51 -4.41 -10.21
C GLU A 144 14.50 -3.87 -8.77
N ILE A 145 14.83 -4.71 -7.81
CA ILE A 145 14.91 -4.35 -6.39
C ILE A 145 16.30 -4.65 -5.84
N ASP A 146 16.68 -3.95 -4.77
CA ASP A 146 17.91 -4.27 -4.06
C ASP A 146 17.81 -5.64 -3.39
N ILE A 147 18.90 -6.41 -3.41
CA ILE A 147 18.94 -7.68 -2.72
C ILE A 147 18.99 -7.41 -1.21
N PRO A 148 18.07 -7.99 -0.40
CA PRO A 148 17.98 -7.68 1.02
C PRO A 148 19.02 -8.38 1.89
N PHE A 149 20.02 -9.06 1.33
CA PHE A 149 21.00 -9.84 2.06
C PHE A 149 22.41 -9.61 1.58
N LYS A 150 23.36 -9.90 2.47
CA LYS A 150 24.80 -9.79 2.18
C LYS A 150 25.25 -10.86 1.19
N LYS A 151 26.23 -10.48 0.34
CA LYS A 151 26.92 -11.38 -0.59
C LYS A 151 27.42 -12.64 0.13
N GLY A 152 27.16 -13.83 -0.41
CA GLY A 152 27.60 -15.12 0.14
C GLY A 152 26.49 -16.06 0.64
N ILE A 153 25.24 -15.64 0.70
CA ILE A 153 24.11 -16.53 0.93
C ILE A 153 23.78 -17.21 -0.40
N ASN A 154 23.98 -18.51 -0.46
CA ASN A 154 23.64 -19.33 -1.63
C ASN A 154 22.11 -19.48 -1.71
N LEU A 155 21.42 -18.42 -2.13
CA LEU A 155 20.01 -18.48 -2.40
C LEU A 155 19.85 -19.12 -3.76
N LYS A 156 19.24 -20.28 -3.79
CA LYS A 156 18.77 -20.86 -5.04
C LYS A 156 17.90 -19.82 -5.73
N GLN A 157 18.24 -19.50 -6.95
CA GLN A 157 17.48 -18.59 -7.83
C GLN A 157 15.99 -18.96 -7.85
N ASP A 158 15.69 -20.25 -7.67
CA ASP A 158 14.37 -20.84 -7.54
C ASP A 158 13.56 -20.37 -6.33
N TYR A 159 14.18 -19.88 -5.27
CA TYR A 159 13.44 -19.40 -4.08
C TYR A 159 12.53 -18.22 -4.42
N PHE A 160 12.96 -17.36 -5.33
CA PHE A 160 12.16 -16.21 -5.79
C PHE A 160 11.30 -16.55 -7.01
N ALA A 161 11.80 -17.44 -7.90
CA ALA A 161 11.10 -17.85 -9.12
C ALA A 161 9.85 -18.68 -8.84
N ASN A 162 9.83 -19.44 -7.73
CA ASN A 162 8.68 -20.28 -7.34
C ASN A 162 7.51 -19.50 -6.71
N LYS A 163 7.55 -18.16 -6.69
CA LYS A 163 6.40 -17.36 -6.27
C LYS A 163 5.42 -17.21 -7.43
N ILE A 164 4.14 -17.46 -7.16
CA ILE A 164 3.06 -17.38 -8.16
C ILE A 164 3.13 -16.03 -8.90
N GLY A 165 3.23 -16.09 -10.22
CA GLY A 165 3.23 -14.92 -11.11
C GLY A 165 4.56 -14.20 -11.27
N VAL A 166 5.67 -14.75 -10.76
CA VAL A 166 7.03 -14.22 -10.99
C VAL A 166 7.69 -15.01 -12.13
N TYR A 167 8.20 -14.28 -13.13
CA TYR A 167 8.83 -14.84 -14.31
C TYR A 167 10.19 -14.18 -14.56
N ASN A 168 11.06 -14.84 -15.33
CA ASN A 168 12.35 -14.32 -15.79
C ASN A 168 13.17 -13.71 -14.64
N SER A 169 13.21 -14.40 -13.49
CA SER A 169 13.93 -13.91 -12.32
C SER A 169 15.41 -14.25 -12.39
N TYR A 170 16.25 -13.28 -12.08
CA TYR A 170 17.70 -13.48 -11.93
C TYR A 170 18.29 -12.48 -10.93
N ILE A 171 19.45 -12.84 -10.39
CA ILE A 171 20.21 -11.98 -9.48
C ILE A 171 21.42 -11.43 -10.22
N ASP A 172 21.52 -10.11 -10.30
CA ASP A 172 22.75 -9.41 -10.71
C ASP A 172 23.61 -9.17 -9.46
N TRP A 173 24.50 -10.10 -9.18
CA TRP A 173 25.39 -10.04 -8.01
C TRP A 173 26.36 -8.86 -8.07
N LYS A 174 26.77 -8.43 -9.29
CA LYS A 174 27.67 -7.28 -9.45
C LYS A 174 27.02 -5.99 -9.00
N LYS A 175 25.74 -5.83 -9.33
CA LYS A 175 24.94 -4.64 -8.94
C LYS A 175 24.20 -4.80 -7.64
N GLY A 176 24.16 -6.00 -7.04
CA GLY A 176 23.36 -6.28 -5.85
C GLY A 176 21.86 -6.14 -6.11
N LYS A 177 21.40 -6.56 -7.30
CA LYS A 177 20.01 -6.40 -7.74
C LYS A 177 19.35 -7.74 -8.01
N PHE A 178 18.08 -7.83 -7.62
CA PHE A 178 17.17 -8.90 -8.02
C PHE A 178 16.22 -8.38 -9.08
N ASN A 179 16.23 -9.00 -10.24
CA ASN A 179 15.40 -8.67 -11.39
C ASN A 179 14.33 -9.74 -11.57
N PHE A 180 13.11 -9.33 -11.86
CA PHE A 180 12.02 -10.25 -12.15
C PHE A 180 10.91 -9.60 -12.96
N THR A 181 10.11 -10.41 -13.63
CA THR A 181 8.87 -9.99 -14.26
C THR A 181 7.68 -10.51 -13.46
N ILE A 182 6.68 -9.67 -13.25
CA ILE A 182 5.41 -10.07 -12.65
C ILE A 182 4.24 -9.60 -13.52
N ILE A 183 3.22 -10.46 -13.65
CA ILE A 183 1.99 -10.17 -14.39
C ILE A 183 0.86 -10.12 -13.37
N LYS A 184 0.14 -8.99 -13.34
CA LYS A 184 -0.98 -8.79 -12.41
C LYS A 184 -2.13 -8.07 -13.07
N PHE A 185 -3.35 -8.44 -12.70
CA PHE A 185 -4.51 -7.62 -13.00
C PHE A 185 -4.45 -6.30 -12.21
N ALA A 186 -4.97 -5.23 -12.82
CA ALA A 186 -5.09 -3.92 -12.17
C ALA A 186 -6.25 -3.86 -11.17
N ILE A 187 -7.03 -4.92 -11.11
CA ILE A 187 -8.20 -5.09 -10.26
C ILE A 187 -7.97 -6.20 -9.25
N ASN A 188 -8.55 -6.04 -8.07
CA ASN A 188 -8.59 -7.04 -7.02
C ASN A 188 -10.05 -7.42 -6.76
N GLU A 189 -10.28 -8.65 -6.35
CA GLU A 189 -11.59 -9.14 -5.94
C GLU A 189 -11.75 -9.06 -4.42
N ASP A 190 -12.92 -8.72 -3.98
CA ASP A 190 -13.29 -8.86 -2.57
C ASP A 190 -13.45 -10.35 -2.26
N LYS A 191 -12.79 -10.80 -1.20
CA LYS A 191 -12.87 -12.22 -0.78
C LYS A 191 -14.26 -12.65 -0.26
N ASN A 192 -15.12 -11.69 0.05
CA ASN A 192 -16.41 -11.92 0.67
C ASN A 192 -17.60 -11.52 -0.21
N SER A 193 -17.34 -11.02 -1.40
CA SER A 193 -18.37 -10.61 -2.36
C SER A 193 -17.78 -10.54 -3.78
N ASP A 194 -18.64 -10.51 -4.80
CA ASP A 194 -18.23 -10.37 -6.21
C ASP A 194 -17.81 -8.94 -6.59
N GLN A 195 -17.43 -8.13 -5.61
CA GLN A 195 -17.04 -6.74 -5.83
C GLN A 195 -15.60 -6.63 -6.30
N LEU A 196 -15.38 -5.78 -7.29
CA LEU A 196 -14.06 -5.49 -7.83
C LEU A 196 -13.54 -4.14 -7.34
N PHE A 197 -12.23 -4.08 -7.07
CA PHE A 197 -11.51 -2.91 -6.62
C PHE A 197 -10.40 -2.57 -7.61
N PHE A 198 -10.36 -1.33 -8.08
CA PHE A 198 -9.23 -0.84 -8.87
C PHE A 198 -8.16 -0.25 -7.92
N ALA A 199 -7.26 -1.11 -7.45
CA ALA A 199 -6.16 -0.70 -6.57
C ALA A 199 -4.86 -1.39 -7.00
N ASN A 200 -3.91 -0.60 -7.49
CA ASN A 200 -2.69 -1.07 -8.13
C ASN A 200 -1.60 0.01 -8.14
N HIS A 201 -0.50 -0.24 -8.86
CA HIS A 201 0.66 0.67 -8.96
C HIS A 201 0.74 1.41 -10.32
N LEU A 202 -0.33 1.42 -11.10
CA LEU A 202 -0.35 1.94 -12.47
C LEU A 202 0.09 3.41 -12.55
N LEU A 203 -0.45 4.28 -11.70
CA LEU A 203 -0.20 5.72 -11.76
C LEU A 203 1.22 6.10 -11.33
N VAL A 204 1.85 5.34 -10.46
CA VAL A 204 3.26 5.51 -10.09
C VAL A 204 4.16 4.91 -11.17
N GLY A 205 3.88 3.70 -11.61
CA GLY A 205 4.65 3.02 -12.66
C GLY A 205 4.67 3.80 -13.98
N SER A 206 3.60 4.53 -14.29
CA SER A 206 3.57 5.42 -15.48
C SER A 206 4.45 6.67 -15.36
N LYS A 207 4.95 6.98 -14.15
CA LYS A 207 5.79 8.16 -13.84
C LYS A 207 7.23 7.80 -13.47
N ASN A 208 7.75 6.68 -13.97
CA ASN A 208 9.12 6.21 -13.76
C ASN A 208 9.47 5.89 -12.29
N GLU A 209 8.71 4.99 -11.67
CA GLU A 209 9.09 4.38 -10.40
C GLU A 209 10.45 3.69 -10.52
N LYS A 210 11.39 4.01 -9.61
CA LYS A 210 12.77 3.51 -9.67
C LYS A 210 12.89 1.97 -9.67
N GLN A 211 11.93 1.27 -9.09
CA GLN A 211 11.90 -0.19 -9.03
C GLN A 211 11.25 -0.82 -10.26
N ILE A 212 10.43 -0.07 -11.00
CA ILE A 212 9.76 -0.56 -12.20
C ILE A 212 10.56 -0.10 -13.41
N LYS A 213 11.32 -1.01 -14.00
CA LYS A 213 12.11 -0.74 -15.22
C LYS A 213 11.22 -0.53 -16.43
N LYS A 214 10.13 -1.32 -16.50
CA LYS A 214 9.17 -1.24 -17.60
C LYS A 214 7.79 -1.69 -17.13
N MET A 215 6.78 -1.01 -17.62
CA MET A 215 5.37 -1.38 -17.45
C MET A 215 4.70 -1.45 -18.83
N SER A 216 4.04 -2.56 -19.11
CA SER A 216 3.40 -2.83 -20.40
C SER A 216 2.26 -3.83 -20.25
N LEU A 217 1.56 -4.11 -21.32
CA LEU A 217 0.70 -5.29 -21.44
C LEU A 217 1.56 -6.54 -21.70
N ILE A 218 0.97 -7.74 -21.60
CA ILE A 218 1.67 -9.02 -21.86
C ILE A 218 2.33 -9.04 -23.22
N ASN A 219 1.67 -8.51 -24.25
CA ASN A 219 2.19 -8.42 -25.61
C ASN A 219 3.20 -7.28 -25.84
N ASN A 220 3.76 -6.72 -24.77
CA ASN A 220 4.69 -5.60 -24.76
C ASN A 220 4.13 -4.25 -25.26
N LYS A 221 2.86 -4.15 -25.63
CA LYS A 221 2.23 -2.89 -25.99
C LYS A 221 2.09 -1.98 -24.77
N LYS A 222 2.15 -0.67 -25.00
CA LYS A 222 1.89 0.33 -23.95
C LYS A 222 0.41 0.33 -23.58
N ILE A 223 0.12 0.63 -22.32
CA ILE A 223 -1.25 0.92 -21.89
C ILE A 223 -1.69 2.22 -22.58
N PRO A 224 -2.89 2.28 -23.19
CA PRO A 224 -3.36 3.46 -23.90
C PRO A 224 -3.40 4.70 -23.02
N LYS A 225 -2.92 5.82 -23.54
CA LYS A 225 -2.87 7.09 -22.79
C LYS A 225 -4.23 7.60 -22.35
N ASP A 226 -5.26 7.42 -23.18
CA ASP A 226 -6.65 7.81 -22.87
C ASP A 226 -7.18 7.07 -21.64
N ILE A 227 -6.84 5.79 -21.47
CA ILE A 227 -7.16 4.98 -20.30
C ILE A 227 -6.43 5.49 -19.05
N ILE A 228 -5.12 5.76 -19.15
CA ILE A 228 -4.35 6.30 -18.02
C ILE A 228 -4.91 7.67 -17.61
N ASN A 229 -5.18 8.55 -18.56
CA ASN A 229 -5.73 9.87 -18.31
C ASN A 229 -7.11 9.83 -17.65
N GLU A 230 -7.98 8.89 -18.06
CA GLU A 230 -9.27 8.69 -17.41
C GLU A 230 -9.10 8.31 -15.94
N ILE A 231 -8.24 7.33 -15.67
CA ILE A 231 -7.98 6.87 -14.30
C ILE A 231 -7.41 8.00 -13.45
N GLU A 232 -6.40 8.74 -13.96
CA GLU A 232 -5.77 9.84 -13.24
C GLU A 232 -6.77 10.95 -12.90
N LYS A 233 -7.59 11.37 -13.88
CA LYS A 233 -8.62 12.39 -13.68
C LYS A 233 -9.69 11.94 -12.69
N LEU A 234 -10.17 10.71 -12.83
CA LEU A 234 -11.25 10.19 -12.00
C LEU A 234 -10.77 9.91 -10.58
N SER A 235 -9.61 9.27 -10.40
CA SER A 235 -9.05 9.01 -9.08
C SER A 235 -8.75 10.30 -8.32
N LYS A 236 -8.23 11.35 -8.98
CA LYS A 236 -8.04 12.67 -8.38
C LYS A 236 -9.37 13.27 -7.91
N LYS A 237 -10.45 13.12 -8.70
CA LYS A 237 -11.80 13.62 -8.34
C LYS A 237 -12.40 12.87 -7.15
N LEU A 238 -12.17 11.56 -7.04
CA LEU A 238 -12.74 10.69 -6.01
C LEU A 238 -11.89 10.63 -4.73
N SER A 239 -10.67 11.16 -4.78
CA SER A 239 -9.77 11.11 -3.63
C SER A 239 -10.19 12.03 -2.50
N THR A 240 -10.03 11.52 -1.28
CA THR A 240 -10.15 12.29 -0.05
C THR A 240 -8.76 12.70 0.44
N LYS A 241 -8.59 13.96 0.83
CA LYS A 241 -7.40 14.47 1.51
C LYS A 241 -7.53 14.19 3.00
N TYR A 242 -6.66 13.35 3.52
CA TYR A 242 -6.61 13.05 4.95
C TYR A 242 -5.56 13.92 5.63
N SER A 243 -6.03 14.87 6.45
CA SER A 243 -5.19 15.74 7.28
C SER A 243 -4.84 15.04 8.59
N TRP A 244 -3.55 14.89 8.85
CA TRP A 244 -3.05 14.15 10.01
C TRP A 244 -3.20 14.95 11.31
N LYS A 245 -3.59 14.23 12.37
CA LYS A 245 -3.42 14.64 13.75
C LYS A 245 -2.46 13.69 14.45
N GLU A 246 -1.68 14.19 15.38
CA GLU A 246 -0.74 13.35 16.14
C GLU A 246 -1.47 12.24 16.90
N ASN A 247 -0.78 11.12 17.07
CA ASN A 247 -1.27 9.91 17.77
C ASN A 247 -2.51 9.26 17.11
N ILE A 248 -2.76 9.55 15.84
CA ILE A 248 -3.74 8.83 15.03
C ILE A 248 -3.08 7.67 14.30
N LEU A 249 -3.73 6.51 14.32
CA LEU A 249 -3.38 5.34 13.51
C LEU A 249 -4.48 5.08 12.48
N LEU A 250 -4.10 4.91 11.22
CA LEU A 250 -4.98 4.41 10.17
C LEU A 250 -4.68 2.95 9.86
N MET A 251 -5.71 2.14 9.71
CA MET A 251 -5.72 0.79 9.16
C MET A 251 -6.38 0.84 7.79
N ILE A 252 -5.69 0.44 6.73
CA ILE A 252 -6.14 0.58 5.35
C ILE A 252 -6.03 -0.75 4.62
N ASP A 253 -7.10 -1.23 4.00
CA ASP A 253 -7.08 -2.38 3.08
C ASP A 253 -6.34 -1.97 1.79
N ASN A 254 -5.13 -2.46 1.65
CA ASN A 254 -4.25 -2.14 0.53
C ASN A 254 -4.70 -2.77 -0.79
N ARG A 255 -5.61 -3.74 -0.78
CA ARG A 255 -6.18 -4.35 -1.98
C ARG A 255 -7.34 -3.54 -2.53
N ARG A 256 -7.98 -2.74 -1.66
CA ARG A 256 -9.12 -1.89 -2.01
C ARG A 256 -8.73 -0.43 -2.20
N PHE A 257 -7.86 0.10 -1.36
CA PHE A 257 -7.52 1.52 -1.38
C PHE A 257 -6.16 1.78 -2.02
N MET A 258 -6.11 2.84 -2.81
CA MET A 258 -4.86 3.48 -3.19
C MET A 258 -4.61 4.68 -2.28
N HIS A 259 -3.35 4.91 -1.98
CA HIS A 259 -2.92 6.07 -1.22
C HIS A 259 -1.78 6.80 -1.93
N GLY A 260 -1.61 8.06 -1.58
CA GLY A 260 -0.58 8.92 -2.12
C GLY A 260 -0.33 10.09 -1.18
N ARG A 261 0.48 11.05 -1.61
CA ARG A 261 0.83 12.22 -0.81
C ARG A 261 0.89 13.47 -1.70
N ASN A 262 0.31 14.56 -1.25
CA ASN A 262 0.57 15.86 -1.86
C ASN A 262 1.97 16.37 -1.50
N LYS A 263 2.56 17.17 -2.40
CA LYS A 263 3.77 17.94 -2.08
C LYS A 263 3.50 18.85 -0.87
N PHE A 264 4.51 19.01 -0.02
CA PHE A 264 4.46 19.91 1.13
C PHE A 264 5.81 20.64 1.29
N LYS A 265 5.87 21.62 2.20
CA LYS A 265 7.09 22.42 2.44
C LYS A 265 8.17 21.54 3.09
N GLU A 266 9.41 21.68 2.64
CA GLU A 266 10.54 20.86 3.15
C GLU A 266 10.79 21.01 4.65
N ASN A 267 10.54 22.21 5.19
CA ASN A 267 10.75 22.50 6.61
C ASN A 267 9.56 22.09 7.50
N SER A 268 8.53 21.46 6.94
CA SER A 268 7.38 21.02 7.74
C SER A 268 7.73 19.81 8.58
N ILE A 269 7.27 19.81 9.83
CA ILE A 269 7.41 18.66 10.72
C ILE A 269 6.33 17.65 10.39
N ARG A 270 6.73 16.54 9.80
CA ARG A 270 5.83 15.42 9.44
C ARG A 270 6.54 14.09 9.67
N GLU A 271 6.18 13.39 10.74
CA GLU A 271 6.65 12.04 11.02
C GLU A 271 5.47 11.05 10.97
N ILE A 272 5.29 10.43 9.83
CA ILE A 272 4.36 9.30 9.65
C ILE A 272 5.18 8.02 9.67
N LEU A 273 4.77 7.07 10.49
CA LEU A 273 5.34 5.74 10.58
C LEU A 273 4.45 4.76 9.82
N ASN A 274 5.05 3.72 9.27
CA ASN A 274 4.39 2.69 8.48
C ASN A 274 4.65 1.30 9.05
N ILE A 275 3.62 0.47 9.04
CA ILE A 275 3.71 -0.97 9.28
C ILE A 275 2.96 -1.65 8.15
N GLN A 276 3.44 -2.81 7.70
CA GLN A 276 2.83 -3.54 6.60
C GLN A 276 2.49 -4.97 7.02
N THR A 277 1.22 -5.31 7.02
CA THR A 277 0.71 -6.65 7.22
C THR A 277 0.66 -7.38 5.89
N LEU A 278 1.56 -8.34 5.67
CA LEU A 278 1.54 -9.16 4.47
C LEU A 278 0.34 -10.11 4.49
N LYS A 279 0.06 -10.71 5.65
CA LYS A 279 -1.10 -11.58 5.84
C LYS A 279 -1.85 -11.20 7.11
N ALA A 280 -3.11 -10.85 6.92
CA ALA A 280 -3.99 -10.49 8.03
C ALA A 280 -4.39 -11.71 8.88
N ASN A 281 -4.67 -11.46 10.17
CA ASN A 281 -5.21 -12.43 11.10
C ASN A 281 -6.70 -12.14 11.32
N PHE A 282 -7.55 -12.56 10.38
CA PHE A 282 -9.00 -12.39 10.43
C PHE A 282 -9.76 -13.70 10.68
N LYS A 283 -9.02 -14.75 11.07
CA LYS A 283 -9.63 -15.99 11.56
C LYS A 283 -10.17 -15.83 12.97
#